data_e30d7d62ff95c0859633ae9d668caffe
#
_entry.id   e30d7d62ff95c0859633ae9d668caffe
#
_cell.length_a   1.000
_cell.length_b   1.000
_cell.length_c   1.000
_cell.angle_alpha   90.00
_cell.angle_beta   90.00
_cell.angle_gamma   90.00
#
_symmetry.space_group_name_H-M   'P 1'
#
loop_
_entity.id
_entity.type
_entity.pdbx_description
1 polymer ?
#
loop_
_entity_poly.entity_id
_entity_poly.type
_entity_poly.pdbx_seq_one_letter_code
_entity_poly.pdbx_strand_id
1 'polypeptide(L)'
;MRSDHKGWVSREQVEAFRKDGVIVVRQAVDRAEVIALRDAIERDIQRPGPFVHSYTSQGDRGRFYGNLRTWETDLALRHFCFDSSLPAMTASLLETDRVNLLYDQLFVKEPATQNSTRWHNDQPYWAVRGWQVMSFWIALDPVTLESGALEFIRGSHRWARWFQPQAFGETEGFDDYDDNPNYELIPDVENSRADYDIVSWELAPGDVYAFHALTVHGAGGNLMERVRRRGYAVRYTGDDAVYDTRPGTHADLRSAYHSDGQRLDSDRFPLVWPHSRRLGD
;
A
#
# COMPACT_ATOMS: atom_id res chain seq x y z
N MET A 1 4.13 32.01 3.65
CA MET A 1 2.71 31.94 3.22
C MET A 1 2.45 30.48 2.91
N ARG A 2 1.75 29.76 3.79
CA ARG A 2 1.30 28.40 3.49
C ARG A 2 0.22 28.52 2.43
N SER A 3 0.42 27.92 1.25
CA SER A 3 -0.57 27.88 0.20
C SER A 3 -1.81 27.13 0.70
N ASP A 4 -2.99 27.77 0.58
CA ASP A 4 -4.28 27.12 0.81
C ASP A 4 -4.42 25.92 -0.13
N HIS A 5 -4.03 24.74 0.34
CA HIS A 5 -4.27 23.48 -0.36
C HIS A 5 -5.78 23.23 -0.31
N LYS A 6 -6.48 23.53 -1.39
CA LYS A 6 -7.90 23.20 -1.56
C LYS A 6 -8.07 21.69 -1.36
N GLY A 7 -8.50 21.35 -0.21
CA GLY A 7 -9.06 20.27 0.48
C GLY A 7 -9.37 18.97 -0.26
N TRP A 8 -8.38 18.18 -0.66
CA TRP A 8 -8.59 16.77 -1.00
C TRP A 8 -8.93 15.94 0.24
N VAL A 9 -8.47 16.38 1.42
CA VAL A 9 -8.81 15.82 2.74
C VAL A 9 -9.15 16.97 3.70
N SER A 10 -10.12 16.75 4.58
CA SER A 10 -10.51 17.75 5.58
C SER A 10 -9.50 17.76 6.74
N ARG A 11 -9.53 18.83 7.55
CA ARG A 11 -8.70 18.92 8.74
C ARG A 11 -9.02 17.79 9.73
N GLU A 12 -10.29 17.42 9.86
CA GLU A 12 -10.73 16.32 10.71
C GLU A 12 -10.15 14.99 10.22
N GLN A 13 -10.03 14.79 8.90
CA GLN A 13 -9.39 13.60 8.33
C GLN A 13 -7.89 13.57 8.61
N VAL A 14 -7.18 14.70 8.55
CA VAL A 14 -5.76 14.80 8.92
C VAL A 14 -5.57 14.47 10.40
N GLU A 15 -6.42 15.03 11.28
CA GLU A 15 -6.37 14.76 12.72
C GLU A 15 -6.69 13.29 13.04
N ALA A 16 -7.67 12.70 12.34
CA ALA A 16 -8.01 11.28 12.45
C ALA A 16 -6.85 10.39 11.98
N PHE A 17 -6.24 10.68 10.82
CA PHE A 17 -5.07 9.96 10.33
C PHE A 17 -3.91 10.00 11.31
N ARG A 18 -3.61 11.16 11.88
CA ARG A 18 -2.55 11.32 12.89
C ARG A 18 -2.84 10.53 14.16
N LYS A 19 -4.10 10.47 14.60
CA LYS A 19 -4.53 9.78 15.81
C LYS A 19 -4.63 8.27 15.61
N ASP A 20 -5.30 7.86 14.55
CA ASP A 20 -5.76 6.49 14.35
C ASP A 20 -4.84 5.68 13.42
N GLY A 21 -4.03 6.36 12.61
CA GLY A 21 -3.11 5.75 11.63
C GLY A 21 -3.78 5.24 10.37
N VAL A 22 -5.10 5.34 10.28
CA VAL A 22 -5.89 4.94 9.13
C VAL A 22 -7.18 5.76 9.02
N ILE A 23 -7.56 6.11 7.80
CA ILE A 23 -8.85 6.73 7.48
C ILE A 23 -9.39 6.13 6.18
N VAL A 24 -10.70 6.32 5.97
CA VAL A 24 -11.35 6.09 4.67
C VAL A 24 -11.61 7.43 4.00
N VAL A 25 -11.19 7.55 2.75
CA VAL A 25 -11.58 8.67 1.88
C VAL A 25 -12.57 8.12 0.86
N ARG A 26 -13.83 8.58 0.95
CA ARG A 26 -14.90 8.14 0.06
C ARG A 26 -14.80 8.85 -1.27
N GLN A 27 -15.02 8.08 -2.36
CA GLN A 27 -15.01 8.59 -3.74
C GLN A 27 -13.75 9.43 -4.06
N ALA A 28 -12.59 9.00 -3.55
CA ALA A 28 -11.31 9.66 -3.77
C ALA A 28 -10.82 9.49 -5.23
N VAL A 29 -11.25 8.42 -5.88
CA VAL A 29 -10.93 8.06 -7.25
C VAL A 29 -12.22 8.05 -8.06
N ASP A 30 -12.23 8.76 -9.17
CA ASP A 30 -13.42 8.86 -9.98
C ASP A 30 -13.71 7.58 -10.80
N ARG A 31 -14.91 7.53 -11.40
CA ARG A 31 -15.34 6.35 -12.15
C ARG A 31 -14.48 6.07 -13.39
N ALA A 32 -13.98 7.10 -14.06
CA ALA A 32 -13.16 6.94 -15.26
C ALA A 32 -11.78 6.37 -14.88
N GLU A 33 -11.19 6.87 -13.80
CA GLU A 33 -9.95 6.35 -13.23
C GLU A 33 -10.12 4.89 -12.77
N VAL A 34 -11.21 4.56 -12.08
CA VAL A 34 -11.50 3.16 -11.68
C VAL A 34 -11.55 2.23 -12.88
N ILE A 35 -12.21 2.65 -13.98
CA ILE A 35 -12.27 1.86 -15.21
C ILE A 35 -10.87 1.70 -15.81
N ALA A 36 -10.11 2.78 -15.94
CA ALA A 36 -8.74 2.74 -16.50
C ALA A 36 -7.80 1.84 -15.69
N LEU A 37 -7.91 1.87 -14.35
CA LEU A 37 -7.13 1.01 -13.45
C LEU A 37 -7.54 -0.47 -13.59
N ARG A 38 -8.84 -0.76 -13.71
CA ARG A 38 -9.32 -2.12 -13.95
C ARG A 38 -8.75 -2.67 -15.27
N ASP A 39 -8.81 -1.89 -16.32
CA ASP A 39 -8.29 -2.29 -17.65
C ASP A 39 -6.77 -2.50 -17.61
N ALA A 40 -6.04 -1.66 -16.87
CA ALA A 40 -4.61 -1.82 -16.67
C ALA A 40 -4.27 -3.13 -15.93
N ILE A 41 -5.04 -3.46 -14.88
CA ILE A 41 -4.87 -4.73 -14.15
C ILE A 41 -5.15 -5.93 -15.05
N GLU A 42 -6.18 -5.89 -15.89
CA GLU A 42 -6.44 -6.99 -16.84
C GLU A 42 -5.31 -7.15 -17.86
N ARG A 43 -4.72 -6.05 -18.33
CA ARG A 43 -3.51 -6.11 -19.18
C ARG A 43 -2.33 -6.74 -18.45
N ASP A 44 -2.10 -6.35 -17.20
CA ASP A 44 -1.02 -6.90 -16.39
C ASP A 44 -1.20 -8.40 -16.11
N ILE A 45 -2.41 -8.86 -15.81
CA ILE A 45 -2.71 -10.30 -15.63
C ILE A 45 -2.44 -11.10 -16.91
N GLN A 46 -2.74 -10.52 -18.10
CA GLN A 46 -2.50 -11.17 -19.39
C GLN A 46 -1.03 -11.18 -19.78
N ARG A 47 -0.28 -10.15 -19.41
CA ARG A 47 1.15 -9.99 -19.71
C ARG A 47 1.88 -9.46 -18.49
N PRO A 48 2.12 -10.32 -17.49
CA PRO A 48 2.72 -9.91 -16.22
C PRO A 48 4.09 -9.27 -16.44
N GLY A 49 4.35 -8.20 -15.67
CA GLY A 49 5.66 -7.60 -15.55
C GLY A 49 6.65 -8.50 -14.80
N PRO A 50 7.90 -8.05 -14.59
CA PRO A 50 8.96 -8.87 -13.99
C PRO A 50 8.76 -9.15 -12.49
N PHE A 51 7.90 -8.41 -11.80
CA PHE A 51 7.71 -8.48 -10.35
C PHE A 51 6.37 -9.09 -9.95
N VAL A 52 5.91 -10.07 -10.74
CA VAL A 52 4.67 -10.79 -10.47
C VAL A 52 4.85 -11.74 -9.28
N HIS A 53 3.84 -11.77 -8.43
CA HIS A 53 3.78 -12.65 -7.27
C HIS A 53 2.47 -13.43 -7.26
N SER A 54 2.56 -14.72 -6.94
CA SER A 54 1.39 -15.54 -6.65
C SER A 54 1.40 -15.85 -5.16
N TYR A 55 0.37 -15.42 -4.46
CA TYR A 55 0.17 -15.71 -3.04
C TYR A 55 -0.78 -16.90 -2.83
N THR A 56 -0.96 -17.72 -3.87
CA THR A 56 -1.87 -18.85 -3.86
C THR A 56 -1.14 -20.08 -3.39
N SER A 57 -1.66 -20.75 -2.34
CA SER A 57 -1.13 -22.04 -1.87
C SER A 57 -1.54 -23.18 -2.78
N GLN A 58 -0.74 -24.24 -2.83
CA GLN A 58 -1.04 -25.42 -3.64
C GLN A 58 -2.34 -26.09 -3.15
N GLY A 59 -3.29 -26.25 -4.05
CA GLY A 59 -4.61 -26.86 -3.74
C GLY A 59 -5.73 -25.86 -3.46
N ASP A 60 -5.44 -24.56 -3.41
CA ASP A 60 -6.48 -23.54 -3.26
C ASP A 60 -7.37 -23.45 -4.50
N ARG A 61 -8.66 -23.19 -4.27
CA ARG A 61 -9.65 -23.04 -5.36
C ARG A 61 -9.50 -21.72 -6.11
N GLY A 62 -9.13 -20.66 -5.41
CA GLY A 62 -8.98 -19.33 -5.96
C GLY A 62 -7.52 -18.99 -6.25
N ARG A 63 -7.30 -17.84 -6.88
CA ARG A 63 -5.96 -17.29 -7.14
C ARG A 63 -5.81 -15.96 -6.42
N PHE A 64 -4.72 -15.80 -5.68
CA PHE A 64 -4.31 -14.51 -5.18
C PHE A 64 -3.11 -14.02 -6.00
N TYR A 65 -3.37 -13.06 -6.88
CA TYR A 65 -2.40 -12.46 -7.79
C TYR A 65 -1.91 -11.13 -7.27
N GLY A 66 -0.61 -10.89 -7.35
CA GLY A 66 0.00 -9.59 -7.09
C GLY A 66 1.08 -9.27 -8.11
N ASN A 67 1.36 -8.00 -8.27
CA ASN A 67 2.51 -7.51 -9.03
C ASN A 67 2.97 -6.18 -8.43
N LEU A 68 4.28 -5.95 -8.42
CA LEU A 68 4.91 -4.75 -7.87
C LEU A 68 5.40 -3.84 -8.99
N ARG A 69 5.55 -2.54 -8.71
CA ARG A 69 6.20 -1.57 -9.60
C ARG A 69 5.56 -1.52 -10.98
N THR A 70 4.25 -1.73 -11.04
CA THR A 70 3.51 -1.80 -12.30
C THR A 70 3.42 -0.44 -13.00
N TRP A 71 3.57 0.67 -12.27
CA TRP A 71 3.68 2.02 -12.81
C TRP A 71 4.86 2.19 -13.80
N GLU A 72 5.88 1.35 -13.71
CA GLU A 72 7.05 1.40 -14.60
C GLU A 72 6.75 0.82 -15.99
N THR A 73 5.72 -0.03 -16.12
CA THR A 73 5.40 -0.78 -17.33
C THR A 73 4.05 -0.42 -17.97
N ASP A 74 3.10 0.14 -17.21
CA ASP A 74 1.79 0.56 -17.72
C ASP A 74 1.58 2.07 -17.56
N LEU A 75 1.24 2.74 -18.68
CA LEU A 75 1.07 4.21 -18.69
C LEU A 75 -0.12 4.69 -17.88
N ALA A 76 -1.21 3.91 -17.80
CA ALA A 76 -2.37 4.29 -17.02
C ALA A 76 -2.08 4.24 -15.51
N LEU A 77 -1.36 3.19 -15.06
CA LEU A 77 -0.90 3.06 -13.68
C LEU A 77 0.12 4.16 -13.33
N ARG A 78 1.04 4.46 -14.26
CA ARG A 78 1.97 5.57 -14.11
C ARG A 78 1.25 6.90 -13.95
N HIS A 79 0.35 7.23 -14.88
CA HIS A 79 -0.44 8.47 -14.82
C HIS A 79 -1.19 8.59 -13.49
N PHE A 80 -1.82 7.51 -13.05
CA PHE A 80 -2.52 7.50 -11.76
C PHE A 80 -1.59 7.77 -10.57
N CYS A 81 -0.44 7.12 -10.50
CA CYS A 81 0.52 7.33 -9.42
C CYS A 81 1.08 8.76 -9.37
N PHE A 82 1.19 9.43 -10.53
CA PHE A 82 1.83 10.75 -10.62
C PHE A 82 0.83 11.90 -10.59
N ASP A 83 -0.31 11.75 -11.25
CA ASP A 83 -1.17 12.88 -11.62
C ASP A 83 -2.56 12.84 -10.97
N SER A 84 -2.89 11.76 -10.23
CA SER A 84 -4.13 11.68 -9.45
C SER A 84 -4.12 12.63 -8.24
N SER A 85 -5.21 12.65 -7.49
CA SER A 85 -5.31 13.40 -6.22
C SER A 85 -4.42 12.85 -5.09
N LEU A 86 -3.90 11.62 -5.19
CA LEU A 86 -3.21 10.95 -4.10
C LEU A 86 -1.91 11.64 -3.64
N PRO A 87 -1.03 12.17 -4.53
CA PRO A 87 0.14 12.93 -4.09
C PRO A 87 -0.22 14.16 -3.23
N ALA A 88 -1.25 14.91 -3.61
CA ALA A 88 -1.71 16.07 -2.84
C ALA A 88 -2.36 15.68 -1.51
N MET A 89 -3.11 14.56 -1.48
CA MET A 89 -3.63 14.00 -0.24
C MET A 89 -2.48 13.57 0.69
N THR A 90 -1.44 12.93 0.14
CA THR A 90 -0.24 12.53 0.89
C THR A 90 0.42 13.74 1.55
N ALA A 91 0.64 14.81 0.77
CA ALA A 91 1.23 16.05 1.29
C ALA A 91 0.42 16.61 2.48
N SER A 92 -0.90 16.53 2.40
CA SER A 92 -1.79 16.98 3.48
C SER A 92 -1.77 16.05 4.69
N LEU A 93 -1.86 14.73 4.49
CA LEU A 93 -1.95 13.73 5.58
C LEU A 93 -0.63 13.59 6.34
N LEU A 94 0.50 13.64 5.63
CA LEU A 94 1.84 13.59 6.22
C LEU A 94 2.37 14.96 6.66
N GLU A 95 1.66 16.06 6.32
CA GLU A 95 2.10 17.44 6.59
C GLU A 95 3.52 17.70 6.05
N THR A 96 3.72 17.37 4.78
CA THR A 96 5.01 17.45 4.08
C THR A 96 4.92 18.33 2.84
N ASP A 97 6.02 18.99 2.50
CA ASP A 97 6.09 19.84 1.31
C ASP A 97 6.48 19.07 0.04
N ARG A 98 7.01 17.85 0.19
CA ARG A 98 7.48 16.99 -0.92
C ARG A 98 6.95 15.59 -0.76
N VAL A 99 6.56 14.99 -1.89
CA VAL A 99 6.10 13.60 -1.92
C VAL A 99 6.84 12.85 -3.01
N ASN A 100 7.46 11.74 -2.64
CA ASN A 100 8.04 10.80 -3.58
C ASN A 100 7.16 9.55 -3.69
N LEU A 101 7.00 9.04 -4.90
CA LEU A 101 6.42 7.71 -5.13
C LEU A 101 7.43 6.66 -4.67
N LEU A 102 7.03 5.79 -3.76
CA LEU A 102 7.86 4.67 -3.32
C LEU A 102 7.70 3.49 -4.27
N TYR A 103 6.50 2.98 -4.42
CA TYR A 103 6.10 1.98 -5.41
C TYR A 103 4.58 1.75 -5.38
N ASP A 104 4.09 1.00 -6.36
CA ASP A 104 2.70 0.54 -6.44
C ASP A 104 2.61 -0.98 -6.44
N GLN A 105 1.42 -1.51 -6.16
CA GLN A 105 1.18 -2.95 -6.09
C GLN A 105 -0.25 -3.31 -6.40
N LEU A 106 -0.42 -4.34 -7.20
CA LEU A 106 -1.71 -4.97 -7.50
C LEU A 106 -2.02 -6.09 -6.50
N PHE A 107 -3.29 -6.18 -6.09
CA PHE A 107 -3.81 -7.25 -5.25
C PHE A 107 -5.14 -7.75 -5.79
N VAL A 108 -5.13 -8.89 -6.44
CA VAL A 108 -6.34 -9.48 -7.03
C VAL A 108 -6.63 -10.82 -6.37
N LYS A 109 -7.70 -10.86 -5.59
CA LYS A 109 -8.25 -12.09 -5.02
C LYS A 109 -9.40 -12.56 -5.89
N GLU A 110 -9.19 -13.66 -6.62
CA GLU A 110 -10.24 -14.31 -7.40
C GLU A 110 -11.32 -14.91 -6.49
N PRO A 111 -12.52 -15.24 -7.01
CA PRO A 111 -13.53 -15.90 -6.22
C PRO A 111 -13.00 -17.16 -5.51
N ALA A 112 -13.50 -17.40 -4.30
CA ALA A 112 -13.14 -18.53 -3.45
C ALA A 112 -11.64 -18.62 -3.09
N THR A 113 -10.91 -17.51 -3.11
CA THR A 113 -9.53 -17.44 -2.62
C THR A 113 -9.51 -17.46 -1.10
N GLN A 114 -8.96 -18.50 -0.49
CA GLN A 114 -8.89 -18.62 0.96
C GLN A 114 -7.70 -17.89 1.59
N ASN A 115 -6.66 -17.62 0.83
CA ASN A 115 -5.45 -17.01 1.32
C ASN A 115 -5.69 -15.62 1.90
N SER A 116 -5.42 -15.51 3.19
CA SER A 116 -5.42 -14.25 3.93
C SER A 116 -4.12 -13.49 3.71
N THR A 117 -4.15 -12.19 3.97
CA THR A 117 -2.97 -11.38 4.21
C THR A 117 -2.75 -11.35 5.72
N ARG A 118 -1.64 -11.90 6.19
CA ARG A 118 -1.30 -11.95 7.62
C ARG A 118 -1.24 -10.55 8.21
N TRP A 119 -1.46 -10.43 9.52
CA TRP A 119 -1.24 -9.19 10.24
C TRP A 119 0.23 -8.77 10.12
N HIS A 120 0.47 -7.51 9.77
CA HIS A 120 1.80 -6.93 9.58
C HIS A 120 1.74 -5.41 9.61
N ASN A 121 2.88 -4.77 9.66
CA ASN A 121 3.04 -3.38 9.25
C ASN A 121 3.96 -3.32 8.03
N ASP A 122 3.71 -2.36 7.17
CA ASP A 122 4.28 -2.28 5.83
C ASP A 122 5.77 -1.88 5.83
N GLN A 123 6.15 -0.90 6.64
CA GLN A 123 7.47 -0.25 6.54
C GLN A 123 8.67 -1.18 6.75
N PRO A 124 8.62 -2.23 7.59
CA PRO A 124 9.69 -3.20 7.69
C PRO A 124 10.06 -3.91 6.38
N TYR A 125 9.11 -4.08 5.47
CA TYR A 125 9.35 -4.67 4.15
C TYR A 125 10.11 -3.75 3.19
N TRP A 126 10.18 -2.45 3.47
CA TRP A 126 10.64 -1.44 2.52
C TRP A 126 12.03 -0.91 2.88
N ALA A 127 12.85 -0.68 1.88
CA ALA A 127 14.19 -0.09 2.02
C ALA A 127 14.10 1.43 2.29
N VAL A 128 13.28 1.83 3.28
CA VAL A 128 13.04 3.22 3.67
C VAL A 128 12.87 3.35 5.16
N ARG A 129 13.41 4.41 5.76
CA ARG A 129 13.14 4.85 7.12
C ARG A 129 12.69 6.31 7.14
N GLY A 130 11.96 6.69 8.15
CA GLY A 130 11.32 7.98 8.35
C GLY A 130 9.93 7.77 8.91
N TRP A 131 9.29 8.83 9.36
CA TRP A 131 7.90 8.79 9.84
C TRP A 131 6.90 9.04 8.71
N GLN A 132 7.25 9.92 7.78
CA GLN A 132 6.36 10.33 6.71
C GLN A 132 6.32 9.29 5.58
N VAL A 133 5.77 8.11 5.88
CA VAL A 133 5.61 6.99 4.94
C VAL A 133 4.19 6.46 5.06
N MET A 134 3.47 6.33 3.95
CA MET A 134 2.08 5.89 3.94
C MET A 134 1.69 5.09 2.70
N SER A 135 0.58 4.38 2.83
CA SER A 135 -0.09 3.64 1.76
C SER A 135 -1.48 4.19 1.49
N PHE A 136 -1.86 4.25 0.22
CA PHE A 136 -3.24 4.22 -0.21
C PHE A 136 -3.58 2.82 -0.74
N TRP A 137 -4.75 2.32 -0.37
CA TRP A 137 -5.31 1.10 -0.95
C TRP A 137 -6.67 1.43 -1.56
N ILE A 138 -6.75 1.36 -2.88
CA ILE A 138 -7.89 1.76 -3.69
C ILE A 138 -8.78 0.55 -3.96
N ALA A 139 -10.06 0.64 -3.61
CA ALA A 139 -11.05 -0.35 -3.98
C ALA A 139 -11.43 -0.19 -5.45
N LEU A 140 -11.20 -1.20 -6.25
CA LEU A 140 -11.62 -1.20 -7.65
C LEU A 140 -12.90 -2.04 -7.87
N ASP A 141 -13.29 -2.86 -6.92
CA ASP A 141 -14.54 -3.60 -6.83
C ASP A 141 -15.20 -3.34 -5.48
N PRO A 142 -16.46 -3.71 -5.25
CA PRO A 142 -17.05 -3.67 -3.93
C PRO A 142 -16.24 -4.53 -2.95
N VAL A 143 -15.96 -3.98 -1.78
CA VAL A 143 -15.13 -4.61 -0.75
C VAL A 143 -15.95 -4.75 0.53
N THR A 144 -16.05 -5.98 1.03
CA THR A 144 -16.66 -6.35 2.30
C THR A 144 -15.71 -7.25 3.08
N LEU A 145 -15.97 -7.53 4.33
CA LEU A 145 -15.17 -8.51 5.09
C LEU A 145 -15.13 -9.88 4.40
N GLU A 146 -16.25 -10.31 3.83
CA GLU A 146 -16.36 -11.57 3.10
C GLU A 146 -15.50 -11.59 1.82
N SER A 147 -15.30 -10.44 1.16
CA SER A 147 -14.41 -10.32 0.00
C SER A 147 -12.97 -9.98 0.35
N GLY A 148 -12.63 -9.94 1.64
CA GLY A 148 -11.29 -9.66 2.15
C GLY A 148 -10.98 -8.17 2.27
N ALA A 149 -11.87 -7.39 2.88
CA ALA A 149 -11.57 -6.02 3.32
C ALA A 149 -10.36 -6.02 4.24
N LEU A 150 -9.59 -4.92 4.20
CA LEU A 150 -8.52 -4.73 5.17
C LEU A 150 -9.10 -4.44 6.56
N GLU A 151 -8.46 -5.03 7.55
CA GLU A 151 -8.67 -4.77 8.95
C GLU A 151 -7.43 -4.09 9.53
N PHE A 152 -7.62 -3.11 10.39
CA PHE A 152 -6.54 -2.31 10.96
C PHE A 152 -6.63 -2.29 12.48
N ILE A 153 -5.50 -2.32 13.16
CA ILE A 153 -5.45 -2.00 14.60
C ILE A 153 -5.27 -0.49 14.73
N ARG A 154 -6.33 0.19 15.20
CA ARG A 154 -6.38 1.64 15.31
C ARG A 154 -5.28 2.16 16.24
N GLY A 155 -4.52 3.14 15.77
CA GLY A 155 -3.46 3.77 16.55
C GLY A 155 -2.17 2.96 16.70
N SER A 156 -2.08 1.76 16.09
CA SER A 156 -0.91 0.89 16.19
C SER A 156 0.38 1.47 15.60
N HIS A 157 0.29 2.40 14.63
CA HIS A 157 1.45 3.12 14.10
C HIS A 157 2.22 3.86 15.20
N ARG A 158 1.53 4.33 16.27
CA ARG A 158 2.14 5.03 17.41
C ARG A 158 2.87 4.13 18.39
N TRP A 159 2.77 2.80 18.22
CA TRP A 159 3.60 1.88 19.00
C TRP A 159 5.09 2.02 18.64
N ALA A 160 5.40 2.58 17.47
CA ALA A 160 6.75 2.71 16.95
C ALA A 160 7.52 1.36 16.93
N ARG A 161 6.79 0.25 16.79
CA ARG A 161 7.30 -1.12 16.74
C ARG A 161 7.47 -1.56 15.29
N TRP A 162 8.54 -2.27 15.05
CA TRP A 162 8.88 -2.85 13.76
C TRP A 162 8.78 -4.36 13.86
N PHE A 163 7.91 -4.94 13.06
CA PHE A 163 7.68 -6.38 13.08
C PHE A 163 8.43 -7.07 11.95
N GLN A 164 8.93 -8.28 12.25
CA GLN A 164 9.66 -9.10 11.28
C GLN A 164 8.77 -9.36 10.06
N PRO A 165 9.21 -8.99 8.83
CA PRO A 165 8.53 -9.34 7.60
C PRO A 165 8.35 -10.85 7.46
N GLN A 166 7.18 -11.25 6.98
CA GLN A 166 6.84 -12.64 6.68
C GLN A 166 6.21 -12.72 5.29
N ALA A 167 6.47 -13.78 4.57
CA ALA A 167 5.84 -14.02 3.29
C ALA A 167 4.31 -14.12 3.41
N PHE A 168 3.58 -13.62 2.41
CA PHE A 168 2.16 -13.81 2.28
C PHE A 168 1.90 -15.09 1.49
N GLY A 169 1.33 -16.11 2.13
CA GLY A 169 1.06 -17.40 1.53
C GLY A 169 2.22 -18.40 1.67
N GLU A 170 1.98 -19.65 1.23
CA GLU A 170 2.97 -20.72 1.18
C GLU A 170 3.59 -20.77 -0.23
N THR A 171 4.30 -19.77 -0.66
CA THR A 171 4.93 -19.79 -1.98
C THR A 171 6.40 -20.15 -1.86
N GLU A 172 6.81 -21.23 -2.51
CA GLU A 172 8.21 -21.51 -2.77
C GLU A 172 8.85 -20.30 -3.47
N GLY A 173 9.92 -19.74 -2.91
CA GLY A 173 10.66 -18.62 -3.45
C GLY A 173 10.38 -17.26 -2.81
N PHE A 174 9.48 -17.16 -1.85
CA PHE A 174 9.32 -16.01 -0.94
C PHE A 174 9.86 -16.30 0.45
N ASP A 175 10.61 -17.36 0.55
CA ASP A 175 11.30 -17.74 1.75
C ASP A 175 12.34 -16.66 2.06
N ASP A 176 12.26 -16.16 3.28
CA ASP A 176 13.36 -15.58 3.97
C ASP A 176 13.64 -14.11 3.65
N TYR A 177 12.74 -13.27 4.16
CA TYR A 177 13.24 -11.99 4.62
C TYR A 177 14.32 -12.28 5.67
N ASP A 178 15.54 -11.82 5.44
CA ASP A 178 16.62 -11.94 6.43
C ASP A 178 16.13 -11.47 7.79
N ASP A 179 16.37 -12.23 8.84
CA ASP A 179 16.02 -11.84 10.19
C ASP A 179 16.73 -10.54 10.56
N ASN A 180 15.96 -9.61 11.08
CA ASN A 180 16.51 -8.39 11.63
C ASN A 180 16.43 -8.44 13.15
N PRO A 181 17.58 -8.44 13.86
CA PRO A 181 17.61 -8.60 15.33
C PRO A 181 16.94 -7.43 16.08
N ASN A 182 16.64 -6.33 15.38
CA ASN A 182 15.92 -5.18 15.94
C ASN A 182 14.41 -5.26 15.73
N TYR A 183 13.90 -6.32 15.09
CA TYR A 183 12.47 -6.48 14.83
C TYR A 183 11.86 -7.47 15.81
N GLU A 184 10.59 -7.22 16.10
CA GLU A 184 9.80 -8.08 16.96
C GLU A 184 8.97 -9.05 16.12
N LEU A 185 8.54 -10.16 16.70
CA LEU A 185 7.49 -10.95 16.10
C LEU A 185 6.15 -10.22 16.20
N ILE A 186 5.35 -10.31 15.14
CA ILE A 186 3.99 -9.75 15.20
C ILE A 186 3.19 -10.45 16.29
N PRO A 187 2.44 -9.74 17.14
CA PRO A 187 1.55 -10.37 18.11
C PRO A 187 0.53 -11.29 17.43
N ASP A 188 0.10 -12.31 18.15
CA ASP A 188 -0.98 -13.18 17.68
C ASP A 188 -2.34 -12.47 17.79
N VAL A 189 -2.56 -11.57 16.82
CA VAL A 189 -3.76 -10.74 16.77
C VAL A 189 -5.01 -11.59 16.56
N GLU A 190 -4.92 -12.66 15.76
CA GLU A 190 -6.09 -13.49 15.44
C GLU A 190 -6.67 -14.21 16.67
N ASN A 191 -5.83 -14.75 17.53
CA ASN A 191 -6.26 -15.39 18.76
C ASN A 191 -6.54 -14.42 19.91
N SER A 192 -6.17 -13.12 19.75
CA SER A 192 -6.29 -12.09 20.78
C SER A 192 -7.09 -10.87 20.30
N ARG A 193 -7.99 -11.04 19.34
CA ARG A 193 -8.73 -9.93 18.69
C ARG A 193 -9.42 -8.99 19.68
N ALA A 194 -9.90 -9.52 20.82
CA ALA A 194 -10.56 -8.72 21.86
C ALA A 194 -9.63 -7.72 22.59
N ASP A 195 -8.31 -7.91 22.48
CA ASP A 195 -7.31 -7.04 23.11
C ASP A 195 -6.96 -5.82 22.26
N TYR A 196 -7.47 -5.76 21.02
CA TYR A 196 -7.13 -4.72 20.05
C TYR A 196 -8.37 -3.97 19.55
N ASP A 197 -8.20 -2.67 19.32
CA ASP A 197 -9.22 -1.85 18.62
C ASP A 197 -9.13 -2.07 17.11
N ILE A 198 -9.73 -3.17 16.65
CA ILE A 198 -9.74 -3.56 15.25
C ILE A 198 -10.90 -2.85 14.54
N VAL A 199 -10.57 -2.17 13.45
CA VAL A 199 -11.54 -1.47 12.59
C VAL A 199 -11.43 -1.95 11.15
N SER A 200 -12.56 -1.97 10.48
CA SER A 200 -12.68 -2.25 9.05
C SER A 200 -13.87 -1.48 8.48
N TRP A 201 -13.85 -1.22 7.20
CA TRP A 201 -14.96 -0.54 6.50
C TRP A 201 -15.22 -1.22 5.17
N GLU A 202 -16.49 -1.33 4.82
CA GLU A 202 -16.88 -1.66 3.45
C GLU A 202 -16.55 -0.50 2.51
N LEU A 203 -16.05 -0.82 1.31
CA LEU A 203 -15.71 0.16 0.30
C LEU A 203 -16.52 -0.06 -0.98
N ALA A 204 -16.97 1.03 -1.57
CA ALA A 204 -17.41 1.09 -2.96
C ALA A 204 -16.20 1.30 -3.89
N PRO A 205 -16.30 0.94 -5.19
CA PRO A 205 -15.26 1.28 -6.16
C PRO A 205 -14.96 2.77 -6.18
N GLY A 206 -13.67 3.12 -6.04
CA GLY A 206 -13.19 4.50 -5.93
C GLY A 206 -13.01 5.00 -4.49
N ASP A 207 -13.51 4.28 -3.49
CA ASP A 207 -13.14 4.53 -2.09
C ASP A 207 -11.71 4.06 -1.80
N VAL A 208 -11.08 4.67 -0.81
CA VAL A 208 -9.66 4.44 -0.51
C VAL A 208 -9.44 4.31 0.99
N TYR A 209 -8.68 3.31 1.41
CA TYR A 209 -8.00 3.36 2.72
C TYR A 209 -6.72 4.18 2.56
N ALA A 210 -6.51 5.16 3.44
CA ALA A 210 -5.24 5.87 3.59
C ALA A 210 -4.67 5.52 4.97
N PHE A 211 -3.47 4.94 5.03
CA PHE A 211 -2.91 4.48 6.30
C PHE A 211 -1.39 4.66 6.37
N HIS A 212 -0.93 4.90 7.60
CA HIS A 212 0.48 5.05 7.91
C HIS A 212 1.21 3.71 7.76
N ALA A 213 2.42 3.71 7.26
CA ALA A 213 3.19 2.50 6.96
C ALA A 213 3.48 1.60 8.18
N LEU A 214 3.42 2.14 9.40
CA LEU A 214 3.53 1.38 10.64
C LEU A 214 2.18 0.92 11.23
N THR A 215 1.06 1.23 10.58
CA THR A 215 -0.24 0.73 11.04
C THR A 215 -0.34 -0.77 10.81
N VAL A 216 -0.58 -1.52 11.88
CA VAL A 216 -0.76 -2.97 11.81
C VAL A 216 -2.09 -3.27 11.14
N HIS A 217 -2.04 -4.11 10.11
CA HIS A 217 -3.21 -4.47 9.33
C HIS A 217 -3.11 -5.89 8.76
N GLY A 218 -4.24 -6.43 8.35
CA GLY A 218 -4.36 -7.73 7.70
C GLY A 218 -5.60 -7.76 6.83
N ALA A 219 -5.87 -8.90 6.18
CA ALA A 219 -7.08 -9.09 5.39
C ALA A 219 -7.43 -10.57 5.27
N GLY A 220 -8.70 -10.90 5.37
CA GLY A 220 -9.21 -12.24 5.05
C GLY A 220 -9.03 -12.64 3.59
N GLY A 221 -9.37 -13.86 3.27
CA GLY A 221 -9.52 -14.32 1.89
C GLY A 221 -10.69 -13.63 1.19
N ASN A 222 -10.89 -13.94 -0.09
CA ASN A 222 -12.13 -13.63 -0.80
C ASN A 222 -13.02 -14.87 -0.81
N LEU A 223 -13.95 -14.93 0.12
CA LEU A 223 -14.86 -16.08 0.30
C LEU A 223 -16.08 -16.03 -0.64
N MET A 224 -16.22 -14.92 -1.39
CA MET A 224 -17.29 -14.79 -2.39
C MET A 224 -17.07 -15.79 -3.53
N GLU A 225 -18.10 -16.52 -3.91
CA GLU A 225 -17.97 -17.57 -4.94
C GLU A 225 -17.92 -17.06 -6.38
N ARG A 226 -18.36 -15.83 -6.63
CA ARG A 226 -18.55 -15.29 -8.00
C ARG A 226 -18.00 -13.90 -8.22
N VAL A 227 -17.47 -13.26 -7.19
CA VAL A 227 -17.03 -11.87 -7.26
C VAL A 227 -15.52 -11.80 -7.03
N ARG A 228 -14.80 -11.29 -8.00
CA ARG A 228 -13.39 -10.93 -7.87
C ARG A 228 -13.24 -9.66 -7.05
N ARG A 229 -12.17 -9.56 -6.27
CA ARG A 229 -11.82 -8.35 -5.54
C ARG A 229 -10.44 -7.85 -6.01
N ARG A 230 -10.44 -6.73 -6.74
CA ARG A 230 -9.22 -6.00 -7.13
C ARG A 230 -8.99 -4.84 -6.18
N GLY A 231 -7.79 -4.79 -5.63
CA GLY A 231 -7.24 -3.66 -4.91
C GLY A 231 -5.97 -3.16 -5.59
N TYR A 232 -5.77 -1.86 -5.58
CA TYR A 232 -4.56 -1.24 -6.07
C TYR A 232 -3.95 -0.39 -4.96
N ALA A 233 -2.72 -0.65 -4.61
CA ALA A 233 -2.05 0.08 -3.55
C ALA A 233 -0.93 0.95 -4.12
N VAL A 234 -0.86 2.21 -3.66
CA VAL A 234 0.21 3.16 -4.00
C VAL A 234 0.83 3.68 -2.72
N ARG A 235 2.15 3.67 -2.65
CA ARG A 235 2.91 4.07 -1.47
C ARG A 235 3.71 5.33 -1.77
N TYR A 236 3.65 6.24 -0.81
CA TYR A 236 4.34 7.53 -0.89
C TYR A 236 5.13 7.83 0.36
N THR A 237 6.12 8.68 0.19
CA THR A 237 6.98 9.16 1.28
C THR A 237 7.04 10.68 1.30
N GLY A 238 7.27 11.26 2.48
CA GLY A 238 7.47 12.69 2.67
C GLY A 238 8.95 13.08 2.86
N ASP A 239 9.16 14.28 3.39
CA ASP A 239 10.47 14.93 3.49
C ASP A 239 11.47 14.25 4.42
N ASP A 240 11.02 13.57 5.47
CA ASP A 240 11.87 12.91 6.45
C ASP A 240 12.30 11.50 6.04
N ALA A 241 11.72 10.97 4.95
CA ALA A 241 12.01 9.64 4.49
C ALA A 241 13.34 9.59 3.73
N VAL A 242 14.17 8.60 4.08
CA VAL A 242 15.46 8.34 3.45
C VAL A 242 15.62 6.87 3.14
N TYR A 243 16.49 6.55 2.18
CA TYR A 243 16.84 5.18 1.85
C TYR A 243 17.51 4.46 3.03
N ASP A 244 17.20 3.19 3.21
CA ASP A 244 17.68 2.38 4.32
C ASP A 244 18.18 1.02 3.80
N THR A 245 19.43 0.72 4.04
CA THR A 245 20.10 -0.51 3.58
C THR A 245 20.01 -1.66 4.56
N ARG A 246 19.16 -1.56 5.59
CA ARG A 246 18.99 -2.62 6.59
C ARG A 246 18.61 -3.97 5.97
N PRO A 247 18.97 -5.10 6.61
CA PRO A 247 18.53 -6.42 6.19
C PRO A 247 17.01 -6.61 6.39
N GLY A 248 16.45 -7.65 5.76
CA GLY A 248 15.04 -8.03 5.94
C GLY A 248 14.04 -7.26 5.08
N THR A 249 14.49 -6.39 4.17
CA THR A 249 13.61 -5.68 3.24
C THR A 249 13.38 -6.50 1.95
N HIS A 250 12.26 -6.27 1.29
CA HIS A 250 11.90 -6.97 0.05
C HIS A 250 12.91 -6.70 -1.07
N ALA A 251 13.46 -7.74 -1.67
CA ALA A 251 14.56 -7.64 -2.66
C ALA A 251 14.21 -6.75 -3.85
N ASP A 252 13.00 -6.90 -4.42
CA ASP A 252 12.53 -6.12 -5.59
C ASP A 252 12.28 -4.64 -5.28
N LEU A 253 12.24 -4.26 -4.01
CA LEU A 253 12.07 -2.88 -3.56
C LEU A 253 13.40 -2.20 -3.20
N ARG A 254 14.50 -2.95 -3.17
CA ARG A 254 15.84 -2.39 -2.96
C ARG A 254 16.31 -1.63 -4.20
N SER A 255 17.27 -0.76 -3.98
CA SER A 255 17.95 -0.03 -5.05
C SER A 255 19.47 -0.21 -4.92
N ALA A 256 20.11 -0.63 -6.00
CA ALA A 256 21.58 -0.74 -6.06
C ALA A 256 22.28 0.64 -6.17
N TYR A 257 21.52 1.71 -6.38
CA TYR A 257 22.06 3.05 -6.66
C TYR A 257 21.91 4.02 -5.49
N HIS A 258 21.25 3.60 -4.39
CA HIS A 258 21.07 4.45 -3.22
C HIS A 258 21.95 3.98 -2.06
N SER A 259 22.57 4.95 -1.42
CA SER A 259 23.32 4.73 -0.17
C SER A 259 22.41 4.93 1.04
N ASP A 260 22.80 4.34 2.18
CA ASP A 260 22.10 4.53 3.44
C ASP A 260 21.98 6.01 3.81
N GLY A 261 20.79 6.44 4.21
CA GLY A 261 20.50 7.83 4.55
C GLY A 261 20.33 8.77 3.36
N GLN A 262 20.45 8.29 2.14
CA GLN A 262 20.24 9.10 0.94
C GLN A 262 18.77 9.47 0.76
N ARG A 263 18.50 10.69 0.30
CA ARG A 263 17.15 11.10 -0.12
C ARG A 263 16.67 10.24 -1.29
N LEU A 264 15.34 10.07 -1.36
CA LEU A 264 14.71 9.20 -2.36
C LEU A 264 14.58 9.84 -3.76
N ASP A 265 14.94 11.11 -3.94
CA ASP A 265 14.80 11.85 -5.21
C ASP A 265 15.59 11.19 -6.36
N SER A 266 14.91 10.37 -7.16
CA SER A 266 15.52 9.64 -8.28
C SER A 266 14.44 9.11 -9.23
N ASP A 267 14.85 8.60 -10.40
CA ASP A 267 13.93 7.92 -11.32
C ASP A 267 13.27 6.67 -10.69
N ARG A 268 13.93 6.08 -9.70
CA ARG A 268 13.42 4.93 -8.95
C ARG A 268 12.34 5.33 -7.94
N PHE A 269 12.50 6.50 -7.34
CA PHE A 269 11.61 7.10 -6.34
C PHE A 269 11.28 8.54 -6.76
N PRO A 270 10.47 8.70 -7.83
CA PRO A 270 10.28 10.01 -8.44
C PRO A 270 9.51 10.96 -7.52
N LEU A 271 9.89 12.25 -7.59
CA LEU A 271 9.14 13.33 -6.98
C LEU A 271 7.82 13.50 -7.73
N VAL A 272 6.70 13.39 -7.02
CA VAL A 272 5.34 13.52 -7.57
C VAL A 272 4.58 14.72 -6.99
N TRP A 273 5.11 15.35 -5.93
CA TRP A 273 4.56 16.56 -5.36
C TRP A 273 5.66 17.44 -4.75
N PRO A 274 5.64 18.80 -4.91
CA PRO A 274 4.72 19.53 -5.79
C PRO A 274 4.95 19.13 -7.24
N HIS A 275 3.90 19.15 -8.05
CA HIS A 275 4.05 18.89 -9.47
C HIS A 275 5.06 19.88 -10.05
N SER A 276 6.23 19.40 -10.45
CA SER A 276 7.09 20.20 -11.31
C SER A 276 6.30 20.39 -12.61
N ARG A 277 5.98 21.65 -12.97
CA ARG A 277 5.52 21.93 -14.33
C ARG A 277 6.57 21.32 -15.26
N ARG A 278 6.24 20.25 -15.96
CA ARG A 278 7.08 19.78 -17.06
C ARG A 278 7.16 20.94 -18.03
N LEU A 279 8.35 21.52 -18.16
CA LEU A 279 8.65 22.46 -19.24
C LEU A 279 8.58 21.64 -20.52
N GLY A 280 7.46 21.70 -21.24
CA GLY A 280 7.29 21.05 -22.53
C GLY A 280 5.91 20.40 -22.74
N ASP A 281 4.83 21.17 -22.63
CA ASP A 281 3.58 20.96 -23.36
C ASP A 281 3.30 22.18 -24.23
#